data_488e6769e88f1f9e34b70e8632acaec9
#
_entry.id   488e6769e88f1f9e34b70e8632acaec9
#
_cell.length_a   1.000
_cell.length_b   1.000
_cell.length_c   1.000
_cell.angle_alpha   90.00
_cell.angle_beta   90.00
_cell.angle_gamma   90.00
#
_symmetry.space_group_name_H-M   'P 1'
#
loop_
_entity.id
_entity.type
_entity.pdbx_description
1 polymer ?
#
loop_
_entity_poly.entity_id
_entity_poly.type
_entity_poly.pdbx_seq_one_letter_code
_entity_poly.pdbx_strand_id
1 'polypeptide(L)'
;MTLRSRGRVAAVYRGEPVVYGRAGDRSDEEGSGTINSVVLIVLAVALAVVVGGVGVAHRERVRLQAVADLAALAGAEQSATAGWEDVGERPCGAAFAVAEANGVGVQSCEVRDLDCLVVLTQNVRIAGISTNVSARARAGPER
;
A
#
# COMPACT_ATOMS: atom_id res chain seq x y z
N MET A 1 80.23 47.42 20.27
CA MET A 1 79.72 48.76 20.28
C MET A 1 79.37 49.17 18.88
N THR A 2 78.22 48.93 18.38
CA THR A 2 77.78 49.55 17.11
C THR A 2 76.28 49.40 17.03
N LEU A 3 75.62 50.51 17.15
CA LEU A 3 74.19 50.66 16.89
C LEU A 3 73.92 50.42 15.41
N ARG A 4 72.95 49.62 15.11
CA ARG A 4 72.42 49.53 13.76
C ARG A 4 70.91 49.85 13.73
N SER A 5 70.70 50.91 13.03
CA SER A 5 69.49 51.60 12.61
C SER A 5 68.39 50.68 12.19
N ARG A 6 67.19 50.96 12.72
CA ARG A 6 65.91 50.38 12.30
C ARG A 6 65.40 51.12 11.06
N GLY A 7 65.29 50.41 9.95
CA GLY A 7 64.52 50.84 8.82
C GLY A 7 63.05 50.58 9.04
N ARG A 8 62.20 51.62 9.10
CA ARG A 8 60.76 51.56 9.05
C ARG A 8 60.34 51.31 7.61
N VAL A 9 59.73 50.17 7.36
CA VAL A 9 59.01 49.92 6.11
C VAL A 9 57.61 50.45 6.27
N ALA A 10 57.28 51.54 5.57
CA ALA A 10 55.93 52.07 5.49
C ALA A 10 55.11 51.16 4.56
N ALA A 11 54.18 50.43 5.11
CA ALA A 11 53.21 49.71 4.30
C ALA A 11 52.20 50.73 3.76
N VAL A 12 52.27 50.92 2.43
CA VAL A 12 51.27 51.69 1.69
C VAL A 12 50.04 50.80 1.59
N TYR A 13 49.02 51.04 2.37
CA TYR A 13 47.69 50.49 2.21
C TYR A 13 47.06 51.16 0.97
N ARG A 14 47.09 50.43 -0.14
CA ARG A 14 46.32 50.78 -1.33
C ARG A 14 44.87 50.44 -1.02
N GLY A 15 44.05 51.43 -0.70
CA GLY A 15 42.59 51.30 -0.46
C GLY A 15 41.91 50.86 -1.74
N GLU A 16 41.61 49.59 -1.83
CA GLU A 16 40.60 49.13 -2.79
C GLU A 16 39.21 49.51 -2.27
N PRO A 17 38.35 50.07 -3.12
CA PRO A 17 36.97 50.34 -2.69
C PRO A 17 36.28 48.96 -2.43
N VAL A 18 35.94 48.70 -1.19
CA VAL A 18 35.04 47.60 -0.83
C VAL A 18 33.72 47.93 -1.48
N VAL A 19 33.44 47.29 -2.63
CA VAL A 19 32.14 47.29 -3.24
C VAL A 19 31.24 46.51 -2.27
N TYR A 20 30.49 47.23 -1.43
CA TYR A 20 29.37 46.66 -0.72
C TYR A 20 28.39 46.18 -1.78
N GLY A 21 28.43 44.88 -2.06
CA GLY A 21 27.43 44.21 -2.84
C GLY A 21 26.09 44.59 -2.23
N ARG A 22 25.28 45.31 -2.99
CA ARG A 22 23.90 45.63 -2.70
C ARG A 22 23.23 44.34 -2.27
N ALA A 23 22.91 44.24 -0.99
CA ALA A 23 22.06 43.16 -0.49
C ALA A 23 20.81 43.21 -1.37
N GLY A 24 20.70 42.24 -2.27
CA GLY A 24 19.53 42.10 -3.14
C GLY A 24 18.32 42.08 -2.24
N ASP A 25 17.42 42.93 -2.57
CA ASP A 25 16.11 43.08 -1.98
C ASP A 25 15.43 41.68 -1.92
N ARG A 26 15.47 41.07 -0.73
CA ARG A 26 14.83 39.79 -0.43
C ARG A 26 13.36 39.94 -0.09
N SER A 27 12.81 41.13 -0.30
CA SER A 27 11.45 41.46 0.09
C SER A 27 10.35 40.88 -0.82
N ASP A 28 10.70 40.36 -2.00
CA ASP A 28 9.69 39.82 -2.94
C ASP A 28 9.47 38.28 -2.85
N GLU A 29 10.21 37.57 -1.98
CA GLU A 29 10.11 36.11 -1.85
C GLU A 29 9.33 35.63 -0.62
N GLU A 30 8.95 36.48 0.31
CA GLU A 30 8.27 36.07 1.53
C GLU A 30 6.87 35.48 1.30
N GLY A 31 6.20 35.79 0.20
CA GLY A 31 4.91 35.19 -0.16
C GLY A 31 5.02 33.85 -0.90
N SER A 32 6.12 33.60 -1.60
CA SER A 32 6.32 32.39 -2.41
C SER A 32 6.56 31.14 -1.56
N GLY A 33 7.27 31.27 -0.43
CA GLY A 33 7.58 30.16 0.46
C GLY A 33 6.35 29.57 1.16
N THR A 34 5.41 30.40 1.57
CA THR A 34 4.18 29.96 2.25
C THR A 34 3.22 29.26 1.28
N ILE A 35 3.07 29.77 0.07
CA ILE A 35 2.24 29.14 -0.97
C ILE A 35 2.82 27.78 -1.36
N ASN A 36 4.13 27.68 -1.55
CA ASN A 36 4.80 26.43 -1.88
C ASN A 36 4.67 25.40 -0.76
N SER A 37 4.78 25.81 0.50
CA SER A 37 4.58 24.93 1.65
C SER A 37 3.15 24.38 1.73
N VAL A 38 2.15 25.20 1.50
CA VAL A 38 0.75 24.78 1.50
C VAL A 38 0.48 23.77 0.38
N VAL A 39 1.00 24.02 -0.83
CA VAL A 39 0.86 23.09 -1.97
C VAL A 39 1.51 21.74 -1.67
N LEU A 40 2.69 21.73 -1.06
CA LEU A 40 3.37 20.49 -0.67
C LEU A 40 2.59 19.72 0.40
N ILE A 41 2.00 20.40 1.37
CA ILE A 41 1.16 19.76 2.40
C ILE A 41 -0.07 19.13 1.76
N VAL A 42 -0.77 19.85 0.88
CA VAL A 42 -1.95 19.34 0.19
C VAL A 42 -1.59 18.12 -0.66
N LEU A 43 -0.48 18.18 -1.38
CA LEU A 43 0.02 17.05 -2.17
C LEU A 43 0.35 15.85 -1.29
N ALA A 44 1.03 16.07 -0.16
CA ALA A 44 1.36 14.99 0.78
C ALA A 44 0.11 14.32 1.36
N VAL A 45 -0.91 15.11 1.73
CA VAL A 45 -2.19 14.59 2.22
C VAL A 45 -2.91 13.81 1.13
N ALA A 46 -2.96 14.33 -0.09
CA ALA A 46 -3.57 13.63 -1.22
C ALA A 46 -2.90 12.27 -1.49
N LEU A 47 -1.58 12.23 -1.49
CA LEU A 47 -0.82 10.97 -1.64
C LEU A 47 -1.08 10.01 -0.48
N ALA A 48 -1.14 10.49 0.75
CA ALA A 48 -1.44 9.66 1.92
C ALA A 48 -2.82 9.00 1.83
N VAL A 49 -3.83 9.73 1.35
CA VAL A 49 -5.18 9.19 1.13
C VAL A 49 -5.18 8.11 0.05
N VAL A 50 -4.47 8.33 -1.06
CA VAL A 50 -4.37 7.34 -2.14
C VAL A 50 -3.67 6.06 -1.65
N VAL A 51 -2.52 6.20 -0.99
CA VAL A 51 -1.76 5.05 -0.46
C VAL A 51 -2.58 4.30 0.59
N GLY A 52 -3.26 5.02 1.49
CA GLY A 52 -4.15 4.43 2.48
C GLY A 52 -5.30 3.64 1.84
N GLY A 53 -5.92 4.18 0.81
CA GLY A 53 -7.00 3.51 0.07
C GLY A 53 -6.54 2.21 -0.60
N VAL A 54 -5.36 2.23 -1.24
CA VAL A 54 -4.75 1.01 -1.83
C VAL A 54 -4.44 -0.03 -0.76
N GLY A 55 -3.94 0.39 0.41
CA GLY A 55 -3.65 -0.51 1.53
C GLY A 55 -4.89 -1.24 2.05
N VAL A 56 -6.01 -0.54 2.19
CA VAL A 56 -7.28 -1.16 2.59
C VAL A 56 -7.77 -2.16 1.54
N ALA A 57 -7.75 -1.79 0.26
CA ALA A 57 -8.15 -2.68 -0.83
C ALA A 57 -7.30 -3.96 -0.89
N HIS A 58 -6.00 -3.82 -0.72
CA HIS A 58 -5.07 -4.95 -0.69
C HIS A 58 -5.35 -5.89 0.47
N ARG A 59 -5.56 -5.36 1.67
CA ARG A 59 -5.88 -6.14 2.87
C ARG A 59 -7.16 -6.96 2.70
N GLU A 60 -8.23 -6.35 2.18
CA GLU A 60 -9.49 -7.06 1.95
C GLU A 60 -9.35 -8.18 0.91
N ARG A 61 -8.55 -7.94 -0.13
CA ARG A 61 -8.26 -8.96 -1.14
C ARG A 61 -7.50 -10.15 -0.57
N VAL A 62 -6.47 -9.91 0.25
CA VAL A 62 -5.70 -10.97 0.90
C VAL A 62 -6.57 -11.75 1.88
N ARG A 63 -7.41 -11.07 2.66
CA ARG A 63 -8.36 -11.72 3.56
C ARG A 63 -9.35 -12.60 2.78
N LEU A 64 -9.94 -12.09 1.71
CA LEU A 64 -10.90 -12.83 0.90
C LEU A 64 -10.26 -14.07 0.27
N GLN A 65 -9.00 -13.95 -0.19
CA GLN A 65 -8.24 -15.07 -0.73
C GLN A 65 -8.01 -16.15 0.34
N ALA A 66 -7.61 -15.77 1.56
CA ALA A 66 -7.41 -16.72 2.65
C ALA A 66 -8.71 -17.48 3.01
N VAL A 67 -9.85 -16.78 3.00
CA VAL A 67 -11.14 -17.44 3.23
C VAL A 67 -11.50 -18.38 2.07
N ALA A 68 -11.20 -18.00 0.83
CA ALA A 68 -11.43 -18.85 -0.33
C ALA A 68 -10.59 -20.15 -0.25
N ASP A 69 -9.34 -20.04 0.15
CA ASP A 69 -8.45 -21.19 0.33
C ASP A 69 -8.97 -22.13 1.42
N LEU A 70 -9.41 -21.58 2.55
CA LEU A 70 -10.03 -22.37 3.65
C LEU A 70 -11.32 -23.04 3.21
N ALA A 71 -12.18 -22.34 2.47
CA ALA A 71 -13.43 -22.87 1.97
C ALA A 71 -13.19 -24.02 0.96
N ALA A 72 -12.24 -23.83 0.03
CA ALA A 72 -11.85 -24.86 -0.93
C ALA A 72 -11.28 -26.10 -0.22
N LEU A 73 -10.44 -25.91 0.81
CA LEU A 73 -9.86 -26.98 1.60
C LEU A 73 -10.95 -27.76 2.35
N ALA A 74 -11.88 -27.09 3.01
CA ALA A 74 -13.00 -27.72 3.72
C ALA A 74 -13.88 -28.55 2.77
N GLY A 75 -14.10 -28.04 1.56
CA GLY A 75 -14.81 -28.80 0.53
C GLY A 75 -14.02 -30.02 0.03
N ALA A 76 -12.71 -29.86 -0.19
CA ALA A 76 -11.85 -30.96 -0.63
C ALA A 76 -11.74 -32.08 0.41
N GLU A 77 -11.70 -31.76 1.69
CA GLU A 77 -11.71 -32.76 2.78
C GLU A 77 -12.98 -33.62 2.75
N GLN A 78 -14.13 -33.02 2.46
CA GLN A 78 -15.38 -33.77 2.32
C GLN A 78 -15.35 -34.66 1.06
N SER A 79 -14.76 -34.20 -0.05
CA SER A 79 -14.59 -34.99 -1.25
C SER A 79 -13.65 -36.18 -1.02
N ALA A 80 -12.56 -36.00 -0.27
CA ALA A 80 -11.61 -37.05 0.05
C ALA A 80 -12.16 -38.12 1.01
N THR A 81 -12.99 -37.71 1.97
CA THR A 81 -13.56 -38.63 3.00
C THR A 81 -14.66 -39.51 2.45
N ALA A 82 -15.35 -39.07 1.41
CA ALA A 82 -16.48 -39.80 0.85
C ALA A 82 -16.06 -41.04 0.03
N GLY A 83 -14.78 -41.14 -0.32
CA GLY A 83 -14.17 -42.31 -0.95
C GLY A 83 -14.91 -42.83 -2.16
N TRP A 84 -15.87 -43.72 -1.98
CA TRP A 84 -16.60 -44.41 -3.03
C TRP A 84 -18.12 -44.06 -3.06
N GLU A 85 -18.58 -43.21 -2.15
CA GLU A 85 -19.96 -42.73 -2.13
C GLU A 85 -20.10 -41.46 -2.97
N ASP A 86 -21.27 -41.30 -3.58
CA ASP A 86 -21.62 -40.04 -4.23
C ASP A 86 -21.67 -38.94 -3.18
N VAL A 87 -20.72 -38.03 -3.26
CA VAL A 87 -20.53 -36.94 -2.28
C VAL A 87 -21.66 -35.94 -2.32
N GLY A 88 -22.35 -35.87 -3.47
CA GLY A 88 -23.43 -34.92 -3.69
C GLY A 88 -23.01 -33.48 -3.40
N GLU A 89 -23.82 -32.74 -2.67
CA GLU A 89 -23.57 -31.34 -2.32
C GLU A 89 -22.75 -31.14 -1.04
N ARG A 90 -22.33 -32.18 -0.35
CA ARG A 90 -21.59 -32.08 0.91
C ARG A 90 -20.32 -31.22 0.85
N PRO A 91 -19.44 -31.36 -0.18
CA PRO A 91 -18.25 -30.53 -0.29
C PRO A 91 -18.57 -29.06 -0.42
N CYS A 92 -19.52 -28.71 -1.27
CA CYS A 92 -19.94 -27.32 -1.41
C CYS A 92 -20.66 -26.81 -0.14
N GLY A 93 -21.42 -27.65 0.54
CA GLY A 93 -22.01 -27.31 1.85
C GLY A 93 -20.95 -26.92 2.89
N ALA A 94 -19.85 -27.67 2.98
CA ALA A 94 -18.71 -27.33 3.85
C ALA A 94 -18.06 -26.01 3.44
N ALA A 95 -17.85 -25.80 2.15
CA ALA A 95 -17.31 -24.54 1.64
C ALA A 95 -18.21 -23.33 1.95
N PHE A 96 -19.53 -23.50 1.80
CA PHE A 96 -20.52 -22.47 2.15
C PHE A 96 -20.50 -22.15 3.64
N ALA A 97 -20.42 -23.15 4.52
CA ALA A 97 -20.33 -22.93 5.96
C ALA A 97 -19.11 -22.10 6.37
N VAL A 98 -17.96 -22.35 5.75
CA VAL A 98 -16.75 -21.55 5.98
C VAL A 98 -16.92 -20.10 5.49
N ALA A 99 -17.50 -19.92 4.32
CA ALA A 99 -17.73 -18.59 3.75
C ALA A 99 -18.70 -17.78 4.64
N GLU A 100 -19.80 -18.39 5.06
CA GLU A 100 -20.83 -17.77 5.92
C GLU A 100 -20.24 -17.38 7.28
N ALA A 101 -19.46 -18.28 7.92
CA ALA A 101 -18.79 -17.98 9.18
C ALA A 101 -17.82 -16.79 9.10
N ASN A 102 -17.32 -16.48 7.91
CA ASN A 102 -16.45 -15.34 7.64
C ASN A 102 -17.16 -14.11 7.06
N GLY A 103 -18.46 -14.18 6.87
CA GLY A 103 -19.28 -13.08 6.36
C GLY A 103 -19.03 -12.74 4.89
N VAL A 104 -18.64 -13.71 4.07
CA VAL A 104 -18.40 -13.56 2.64
C VAL A 104 -19.41 -14.35 1.81
N GLY A 105 -19.77 -13.86 0.62
CA GLY A 105 -20.69 -14.54 -0.28
C GLY A 105 -19.96 -15.56 -1.17
N VAL A 106 -20.62 -16.69 -1.42
CA VAL A 106 -20.15 -17.67 -2.42
C VAL A 106 -20.80 -17.34 -3.75
N GLN A 107 -19.99 -17.07 -4.75
CA GLN A 107 -20.44 -16.84 -6.12
C GLN A 107 -20.65 -18.15 -6.87
N SER A 108 -19.73 -19.11 -6.69
CA SER A 108 -19.84 -20.44 -7.26
C SER A 108 -19.01 -21.44 -6.46
N CYS A 109 -19.49 -22.68 -6.44
CA CYS A 109 -18.76 -23.85 -5.93
C CYS A 109 -18.95 -24.99 -6.93
N GLU A 110 -17.87 -25.64 -7.27
CA GLU A 110 -17.86 -26.76 -8.23
C GLU A 110 -16.92 -27.85 -7.72
N VAL A 111 -17.39 -29.07 -7.74
CA VAL A 111 -16.57 -30.25 -7.41
C VAL A 111 -16.22 -30.96 -8.71
N ARG A 112 -14.93 -31.19 -8.92
CA ARG A 112 -14.41 -31.94 -10.07
C ARG A 112 -13.53 -33.06 -9.56
N ASP A 113 -13.99 -34.28 -9.68
CA ASP A 113 -13.36 -35.45 -9.07
C ASP A 113 -13.23 -35.26 -7.54
N LEU A 114 -11.99 -35.08 -7.05
CA LEU A 114 -11.69 -34.82 -5.65
C LEU A 114 -11.33 -33.35 -5.37
N ASP A 115 -11.35 -32.51 -6.40
CA ASP A 115 -11.02 -31.11 -6.27
C ASP A 115 -12.27 -30.27 -6.03
N CYS A 116 -12.20 -29.39 -5.05
CA CYS A 116 -13.22 -28.38 -4.78
C CYS A 116 -12.73 -27.01 -5.27
N LEU A 117 -13.49 -26.41 -6.18
CA LEU A 117 -13.25 -25.06 -6.71
C LEU A 117 -14.28 -24.12 -6.12
N VAL A 118 -13.83 -23.05 -5.49
CA VAL A 118 -14.69 -22.05 -4.87
C VAL A 118 -14.37 -20.66 -5.39
N VAL A 119 -15.41 -19.90 -5.71
CA VAL A 119 -15.31 -18.47 -6.02
C VAL A 119 -16.11 -17.72 -4.98
N LEU A 120 -15.41 -16.88 -4.21
CA LEU A 120 -16.01 -16.01 -3.22
C LEU A 120 -16.11 -14.58 -3.74
N THR A 121 -17.09 -13.84 -3.24
CA THR A 121 -17.27 -12.43 -3.55
C THR A 121 -17.61 -11.64 -2.28
N GLN A 122 -17.11 -10.42 -2.21
CA GLN A 122 -17.39 -9.49 -1.12
C GLN A 122 -17.55 -8.09 -1.65
N ASN A 123 -18.55 -7.37 -1.15
CA ASN A 123 -18.71 -5.95 -1.43
C ASN A 123 -17.85 -5.15 -0.44
N VAL A 124 -16.93 -4.34 -0.96
CA VAL A 124 -16.02 -3.50 -0.17
C VAL A 124 -16.29 -2.04 -0.48
N ARG A 125 -16.31 -1.22 0.55
CA ARG A 125 -16.48 0.22 0.40
C ARG A 125 -15.11 0.91 0.61
N ILE A 126 -14.59 1.53 -0.47
CA ILE A 126 -13.32 2.26 -0.46
C ILE A 126 -13.62 3.72 -0.78
N ALA A 127 -13.28 4.64 0.12
CA ALA A 127 -13.54 6.08 -0.03
C ALA A 127 -14.99 6.43 -0.44
N GLY A 128 -15.96 5.68 0.08
CA GLY A 128 -17.39 5.87 -0.22
C GLY A 128 -17.90 5.18 -1.48
N ILE A 129 -17.02 4.59 -2.30
CA ILE A 129 -17.36 3.85 -3.51
C ILE A 129 -17.42 2.36 -3.17
N SER A 130 -18.57 1.73 -3.48
CA SER A 130 -18.76 0.29 -3.33
C SER A 130 -18.21 -0.44 -4.55
N THR A 131 -17.36 -1.43 -4.32
CA THR A 131 -16.81 -2.29 -5.37
C THR A 131 -16.86 -3.75 -4.94
N ASN A 132 -17.05 -4.66 -5.88
CA ASN A 132 -17.02 -6.09 -5.62
C ASN A 132 -15.59 -6.62 -5.80
N VAL A 133 -15.11 -7.35 -4.80
CA VAL A 133 -13.85 -8.08 -4.86
C VAL A 133 -14.19 -9.56 -4.92
N SER A 134 -13.52 -10.32 -5.78
CA SER A 134 -13.64 -11.76 -5.86
C SER A 134 -12.32 -12.47 -5.63
N ALA A 135 -12.38 -13.65 -5.04
CA ALA A 135 -11.26 -14.55 -4.86
C ALA A 135 -11.63 -15.95 -5.32
N ARG A 136 -10.67 -16.69 -5.83
CA ARG A 136 -10.83 -18.06 -6.34
C ARG A 136 -9.83 -18.96 -5.66
N ALA A 137 -10.29 -20.14 -5.27
CA ALA A 137 -9.42 -21.16 -4.73
C ALA A 137 -9.79 -22.53 -5.30
N ARG A 138 -8.81 -23.40 -5.33
CA ARG A 138 -8.95 -24.80 -5.68
C ARG A 138 -8.14 -25.61 -4.67
N ALA A 139 -8.74 -26.63 -4.10
CA ALA A 139 -8.06 -27.59 -3.24
C ALA A 139 -8.44 -29.01 -3.66
N GLY A 140 -7.50 -29.92 -3.51
CA GLY A 140 -7.64 -31.32 -3.84
C GLY A 140 -6.33 -32.06 -3.59
N PRO A 141 -6.26 -33.38 -3.77
CA PRO A 141 -5.05 -34.15 -3.58
C PRO A 141 -3.98 -33.80 -4.62
N GLU A 142 -2.73 -33.81 -4.21
CA GLU A 142 -1.60 -33.68 -5.14
C GLU A 142 -1.58 -34.84 -6.12
N ARG A 143 -1.36 -34.55 -7.39
CA ARG A 143 -1.25 -35.54 -8.48
C ARG A 143 0.16 -35.59 -9.04
#